data_280b01e876e089ab7e805a89d052d8a7
#
_entry.id   280b01e876e089ab7e805a89d052d8a7
#
_cell.length_a   1.000
_cell.length_b   1.000
_cell.length_c   1.000
_cell.angle_alpha   90.00
_cell.angle_beta   90.00
_cell.angle_gamma   90.00
#
_symmetry.space_group_name_H-M   'P 1'
#
loop_
_entity.id
_entity.type
_entity.pdbx_description
1 polymer ?
#
loop_
_entity_poly.entity_id
_entity_poly.type
_entity_poly.pdbx_seq_one_letter_code
_entity_poly.pdbx_strand_id
1 'polypeptide(L)'
;MNQLDGIKQFTTVVADSGDIESIRHYQPEDATTNPSLLLKAAGLTHFSHLIDDAIAYGKQRGKTQEQQVAEASDKLAVNFGAEILKSIPGRVSTEVDARLSFDKEKSINKARRLVELYQEQGIDKSRILIKLASTWEGIRAAEVLEKEGIHCNLTLLFSFAQARACAEAGVFLVSPFVGRIYDWYQAKQPMDPYVVDEDPGVKSVRNIYDYYKQHRYETIVMGASFRRTEQILALAGCDRLTISPNLLQELQDKEETVIRKLIPTSTVLPKPKTMTEAEFRWEHNQDAMAVEKLADGIRQFAVDQRKLEDLLAAKL
;
A
#
# COMPACT_ATOMS: atom_id res chain seq x y z
N MET A 1 -3.73 -10.71 -27.52
CA MET A 1 -3.10 -9.93 -26.43
C MET A 1 -3.82 -10.32 -25.15
N ASN A 2 -3.08 -10.78 -24.15
CA ASN A 2 -3.71 -11.16 -22.89
C ASN A 2 -4.18 -9.93 -22.10
N GLN A 3 -5.04 -10.15 -21.09
CA GLN A 3 -5.61 -9.06 -20.30
C GLN A 3 -4.55 -8.29 -19.49
N LEU A 4 -3.47 -8.94 -19.03
CA LEU A 4 -2.39 -8.26 -18.29
C LEU A 4 -1.68 -7.25 -19.19
N ASP A 5 -1.32 -7.62 -20.42
CA ASP A 5 -0.70 -6.70 -21.38
C ASP A 5 -1.68 -5.59 -21.80
N GLY A 6 -2.97 -5.91 -21.86
CA GLY A 6 -4.02 -4.93 -22.13
C GLY A 6 -4.14 -3.89 -21.01
N ILE A 7 -4.09 -4.29 -19.73
CA ILE A 7 -4.11 -3.37 -18.59
C ILE A 7 -2.88 -2.46 -18.60
N LYS A 8 -1.69 -3.01 -18.89
CA LYS A 8 -0.42 -2.24 -18.95
C LYS A 8 -0.45 -1.10 -19.96
N GLN A 9 -1.35 -1.12 -20.94
CA GLN A 9 -1.50 0.00 -21.91
C GLN A 9 -2.14 1.25 -21.28
N PHE A 10 -2.89 1.12 -20.21
CA PHE A 10 -3.70 2.19 -19.61
C PHE A 10 -3.34 2.51 -18.17
N THR A 11 -2.68 1.58 -17.49
CA THR A 11 -2.45 1.60 -16.04
C THR A 11 -1.06 1.08 -15.72
N THR A 12 -0.35 1.74 -14.83
CA THR A 12 0.90 1.20 -14.28
C THR A 12 0.59 0.02 -13.38
N VAL A 13 1.09 -1.16 -13.73
CA VAL A 13 0.90 -2.39 -12.95
C VAL A 13 1.96 -2.48 -11.88
N VAL A 14 1.52 -2.71 -10.64
CA VAL A 14 2.32 -2.87 -9.44
C VAL A 14 2.11 -4.27 -8.88
N ALA A 15 3.17 -4.94 -8.41
CA ALA A 15 3.03 -6.24 -7.77
C ALA A 15 2.77 -6.09 -6.26
N ASP A 16 1.73 -6.73 -5.78
CA ASP A 16 1.44 -6.85 -4.35
C ASP A 16 1.99 -8.20 -3.83
N SER A 17 3.29 -8.23 -3.58
CA SER A 17 4.00 -9.46 -3.23
C SER A 17 5.34 -9.19 -2.54
N GLY A 18 5.70 -10.07 -1.59
CA GLY A 18 7.07 -10.20 -1.09
C GLY A 18 7.86 -11.30 -1.81
N ASP A 19 7.24 -12.03 -2.74
CA ASP A 19 7.89 -13.09 -3.50
C ASP A 19 8.57 -12.53 -4.75
N ILE A 20 9.89 -12.46 -4.69
CA ILE A 20 10.76 -11.87 -5.72
C ILE A 20 10.69 -12.64 -7.03
N GLU A 21 10.51 -13.96 -7.01
CA GLU A 21 10.40 -14.77 -8.22
C GLU A 21 9.13 -14.41 -9.01
N SER A 22 8.00 -14.24 -8.32
CA SER A 22 6.76 -13.74 -8.93
C SER A 22 6.94 -12.35 -9.51
N ILE A 23 7.63 -11.45 -8.80
CA ILE A 23 7.93 -10.10 -9.28
C ILE A 23 8.75 -10.14 -10.56
N ARG A 24 9.80 -10.96 -10.63
CA ARG A 24 10.61 -11.13 -11.85
C ARG A 24 9.80 -11.67 -13.03
N HIS A 25 8.88 -12.58 -12.76
CA HIS A 25 8.06 -13.19 -13.81
C HIS A 25 7.13 -12.18 -14.49
N TYR A 26 6.41 -11.37 -13.72
CA TYR A 26 5.41 -10.44 -14.24
C TYR A 26 5.95 -9.08 -14.67
N GLN A 27 7.20 -8.75 -14.31
CA GLN A 27 7.87 -7.49 -14.66
C GLN A 27 7.00 -6.25 -14.40
N PRO A 28 6.54 -6.03 -13.15
CA PRO A 28 5.79 -4.84 -12.79
C PRO A 28 6.70 -3.61 -12.76
N GLU A 29 6.11 -2.43 -12.82
CA GLU A 29 6.85 -1.16 -12.65
C GLU A 29 7.32 -0.98 -11.21
N ASP A 30 6.41 -1.14 -10.25
CA ASP A 30 6.64 -0.98 -8.82
C ASP A 30 6.23 -2.26 -8.06
N ALA A 31 6.54 -2.32 -6.76
CA ALA A 31 6.06 -3.35 -5.86
C ALA A 31 5.62 -2.77 -4.51
N THR A 32 4.63 -3.42 -3.90
CA THR A 32 4.17 -3.11 -2.55
C THR A 32 4.40 -4.28 -1.61
N THR A 33 4.84 -3.99 -0.40
CA THR A 33 4.94 -4.94 0.71
C THR A 33 4.06 -4.50 1.87
N ASN A 34 3.85 -5.39 2.82
CA ASN A 34 3.19 -5.14 4.10
C ASN A 34 3.65 -6.23 5.09
N PRO A 35 3.35 -6.10 6.40
CA PRO A 35 3.79 -7.09 7.39
C PRO A 35 3.38 -8.53 7.07
N SER A 36 2.17 -8.75 6.55
CA SER A 36 1.66 -10.08 6.19
C SER A 36 2.47 -10.71 5.04
N LEU A 37 2.81 -9.91 4.02
CA LEU A 37 3.62 -10.36 2.89
C LEU A 37 5.07 -10.64 3.31
N LEU A 38 5.64 -9.81 4.18
CA LEU A 38 6.99 -10.02 4.71
C LEU A 38 7.06 -11.29 5.58
N LEU A 39 6.05 -11.53 6.43
CA LEU A 39 5.96 -12.74 7.24
C LEU A 39 5.90 -13.98 6.35
N LYS A 40 5.10 -13.95 5.29
CA LYS A 40 5.01 -15.04 4.31
C LYS A 40 6.35 -15.29 3.60
N ALA A 41 7.00 -14.21 3.12
CA ALA A 41 8.29 -14.30 2.44
C ALA A 41 9.41 -14.79 3.37
N ALA A 42 9.41 -14.38 4.63
CA ALA A 42 10.38 -14.85 5.63
C ALA A 42 10.31 -16.37 5.93
N GLY A 43 9.17 -17.01 5.59
CA GLY A 43 9.03 -18.47 5.65
C GLY A 43 9.69 -19.22 4.48
N LEU A 44 10.16 -18.51 3.45
CA LEU A 44 10.79 -19.13 2.28
C LEU A 44 12.30 -19.27 2.48
N THR A 45 12.80 -20.50 2.30
CA THR A 45 14.21 -20.86 2.62
C THR A 45 15.25 -20.05 1.83
N HIS A 46 14.95 -19.67 0.59
CA HIS A 46 15.88 -18.91 -0.24
C HIS A 46 16.10 -17.45 0.21
N PHE A 47 15.27 -16.95 1.14
CA PHE A 47 15.43 -15.62 1.75
C PHE A 47 16.08 -15.65 3.13
N SER A 48 16.56 -16.81 3.59
CA SER A 48 17.19 -16.95 4.92
C SER A 48 18.37 -15.98 5.12
N HIS A 49 19.13 -15.70 4.08
CA HIS A 49 20.26 -14.77 4.14
C HIS A 49 19.84 -13.33 4.48
N LEU A 50 18.63 -12.88 4.07
CA LEU A 50 18.09 -11.57 4.41
C LEU A 50 17.74 -11.48 5.89
N ILE A 51 17.26 -12.60 6.47
CA ILE A 51 16.96 -12.73 7.88
C ILE A 51 18.25 -12.75 8.70
N ASP A 52 19.23 -13.52 8.28
CA ASP A 52 20.52 -13.65 8.98
C ASP A 52 21.26 -12.30 9.04
N ASP A 53 21.25 -11.53 7.94
CA ASP A 53 21.80 -10.15 7.90
C ASP A 53 21.05 -9.21 8.86
N ALA A 54 19.72 -9.27 8.88
CA ALA A 54 18.90 -8.44 9.77
C ALA A 54 19.18 -8.79 11.25
N ILE A 55 19.36 -10.06 11.59
CA ILE A 55 19.70 -10.53 12.94
C ILE A 55 21.10 -10.04 13.34
N ALA A 56 22.09 -10.19 12.46
CA ALA A 56 23.46 -9.69 12.72
C ALA A 56 23.44 -8.18 12.99
N TYR A 57 22.68 -7.43 12.19
CA TYR A 57 22.50 -6.00 12.36
C TYR A 57 21.84 -5.66 13.73
N GLY A 58 20.77 -6.36 14.10
CA GLY A 58 20.07 -6.17 15.36
C GLY A 58 21.00 -6.42 16.57
N LYS A 59 21.76 -7.52 16.55
CA LYS A 59 22.76 -7.83 17.58
C LYS A 59 23.82 -6.75 17.77
N GLN A 60 24.25 -6.13 16.67
CA GLN A 60 25.27 -5.08 16.71
C GLN A 60 24.71 -3.76 17.28
N ARG A 61 23.45 -3.43 17.01
CA ARG A 61 22.87 -2.12 17.32
C ARG A 61 22.08 -2.07 18.62
N GLY A 62 21.39 -3.15 18.98
CA GLY A 62 20.55 -3.22 20.18
C GLY A 62 21.33 -3.65 21.42
N LYS A 63 21.07 -2.99 22.55
CA LYS A 63 21.66 -3.33 23.85
C LYS A 63 20.83 -4.37 24.63
N THR A 64 19.54 -4.43 24.38
CA THR A 64 18.60 -5.41 24.95
C THR A 64 18.00 -6.24 23.83
N GLN A 65 17.46 -7.41 24.19
CA GLN A 65 16.80 -8.28 23.19
C GLN A 65 15.68 -7.53 22.47
N GLU A 66 14.87 -6.74 23.18
CA GLU A 66 13.80 -5.94 22.60
C GLU A 66 14.34 -4.94 21.56
N GLN A 67 15.43 -4.23 21.88
CA GLN A 67 16.08 -3.32 20.94
C GLN A 67 16.67 -4.09 19.74
N GLN A 68 17.26 -5.25 19.97
CA GLN A 68 17.81 -6.09 18.89
C GLN A 68 16.72 -6.57 17.93
N VAL A 69 15.57 -6.97 18.45
CA VAL A 69 14.40 -7.37 17.65
C VAL A 69 13.88 -6.17 16.84
N ALA A 70 13.76 -4.99 17.45
CA ALA A 70 13.27 -3.79 16.76
C ALA A 70 14.21 -3.39 15.60
N GLU A 71 15.52 -3.34 15.84
CA GLU A 71 16.51 -3.02 14.80
C GLU A 71 16.54 -4.09 13.69
N ALA A 72 16.44 -5.37 14.06
CA ALA A 72 16.40 -6.48 13.11
C ALA A 72 15.11 -6.44 12.26
N SER A 73 13.98 -6.08 12.85
CA SER A 73 12.70 -5.97 12.14
C SER A 73 12.72 -4.87 11.09
N ASP A 74 13.20 -3.67 11.44
CA ASP A 74 13.35 -2.57 10.49
C ASP A 74 14.34 -2.94 9.36
N LYS A 75 15.47 -3.53 9.72
CA LYS A 75 16.48 -3.98 8.77
C LYS A 75 15.94 -5.05 7.83
N LEU A 76 15.13 -6.00 8.32
CA LEU A 76 14.54 -7.05 7.50
C LEU A 76 13.56 -6.48 6.47
N ALA A 77 12.70 -5.55 6.87
CA ALA A 77 11.79 -4.88 5.93
C ALA A 77 12.57 -4.18 4.81
N VAL A 78 13.65 -3.48 5.15
CA VAL A 78 14.52 -2.82 4.18
C VAL A 78 15.28 -3.85 3.32
N ASN A 79 15.77 -4.94 3.87
CA ASN A 79 16.46 -5.98 3.10
C ASN A 79 15.54 -6.58 2.03
N PHE A 80 14.29 -6.89 2.36
CA PHE A 80 13.31 -7.34 1.37
C PHE A 80 13.04 -6.29 0.30
N GLY A 81 12.83 -5.05 0.71
CA GLY A 81 12.63 -3.95 -0.24
C GLY A 81 13.83 -3.73 -1.17
N ALA A 82 15.04 -3.78 -0.65
CA ALA A 82 16.28 -3.68 -1.41
C ALA A 82 16.43 -4.81 -2.43
N GLU A 83 16.08 -6.03 -2.03
CA GLU A 83 16.13 -7.19 -2.92
C GLU A 83 15.10 -7.07 -4.05
N ILE A 84 13.88 -6.64 -3.73
CA ILE A 84 12.82 -6.37 -4.72
C ILE A 84 13.27 -5.31 -5.72
N LEU A 85 13.92 -4.22 -5.27
CA LEU A 85 14.38 -3.13 -6.13
C LEU A 85 15.41 -3.53 -7.19
N LYS A 86 16.08 -4.67 -7.02
CA LYS A 86 16.95 -5.25 -8.05
C LYS A 86 16.17 -5.79 -9.26
N SER A 87 14.87 -6.04 -9.08
CA SER A 87 14.00 -6.71 -10.07
C SER A 87 12.94 -5.80 -10.69
N ILE A 88 12.80 -4.56 -10.21
CA ILE A 88 11.84 -3.58 -10.71
C ILE A 88 12.51 -2.27 -11.10
N PRO A 89 12.02 -1.56 -12.13
CA PRO A 89 12.59 -0.27 -12.52
C PRO A 89 12.16 0.89 -11.62
N GLY A 90 10.99 0.80 -11.01
CA GLY A 90 10.37 1.86 -10.23
C GLY A 90 10.67 1.81 -8.73
N ARG A 91 9.61 1.84 -7.91
CA ARG A 91 9.68 2.02 -6.45
C ARG A 91 9.16 0.81 -5.69
N VAL A 92 9.66 0.64 -4.47
CA VAL A 92 9.08 -0.28 -3.49
C VAL A 92 8.40 0.50 -2.37
N SER A 93 7.21 0.05 -1.95
CA SER A 93 6.55 0.57 -0.75
C SER A 93 6.92 -0.27 0.47
N THR A 94 7.48 0.38 1.49
CA THR A 94 7.85 -0.23 2.78
C THR A 94 7.04 0.39 3.90
N GLU A 95 6.35 -0.43 4.70
CA GLU A 95 5.34 0.02 5.65
C GLU A 95 5.92 0.29 7.03
N VAL A 96 5.53 1.41 7.62
CA VAL A 96 5.78 1.75 9.02
C VAL A 96 4.93 0.86 9.91
N ASP A 97 5.48 0.48 11.07
CA ASP A 97 4.79 -0.34 12.07
C ASP A 97 3.37 0.18 12.37
N ALA A 98 2.38 -0.69 12.17
CA ALA A 98 0.97 -0.33 12.33
C ALA A 98 0.61 0.13 13.75
N ARG A 99 1.39 -0.27 14.77
CA ARG A 99 1.23 0.19 16.16
C ARG A 99 1.48 1.70 16.33
N LEU A 100 2.14 2.33 15.35
CA LEU A 100 2.41 3.77 15.32
C LEU A 100 1.32 4.57 14.61
N SER A 101 0.24 3.93 14.14
CA SER A 101 -0.79 4.56 13.30
C SER A 101 -1.46 5.78 13.93
N PHE A 102 -1.44 5.92 15.25
CA PHE A 102 -2.03 7.03 16.01
C PHE A 102 -0.98 7.93 16.67
N ASP A 103 0.29 7.80 16.29
CA ASP A 103 1.42 8.60 16.80
C ASP A 103 2.17 9.23 15.63
N LYS A 104 1.84 10.49 15.36
CA LYS A 104 2.42 11.25 14.24
C LYS A 104 3.94 11.32 14.32
N GLU A 105 4.48 11.68 15.49
CA GLU A 105 5.92 11.93 15.64
C GLU A 105 6.73 10.62 15.53
N LYS A 106 6.24 9.55 16.15
CA LYS A 106 6.90 8.24 16.01
C LYS A 106 6.80 7.71 14.60
N SER A 107 5.69 7.94 13.89
CA SER A 107 5.55 7.57 12.48
C SER A 107 6.56 8.30 11.59
N ILE A 108 6.76 9.61 11.80
CA ILE A 108 7.77 10.41 11.09
C ILE A 108 9.18 9.86 11.37
N ASN A 109 9.52 9.64 12.63
CA ASN A 109 10.84 9.14 13.02
C ASN A 109 11.11 7.73 12.46
N LYS A 110 10.12 6.84 12.49
CA LYS A 110 10.23 5.51 11.89
C LYS A 110 10.43 5.59 10.37
N ALA A 111 9.68 6.45 9.69
CA ALA A 111 9.82 6.67 8.25
C ALA A 111 11.23 7.13 7.88
N ARG A 112 11.76 8.11 8.59
CA ARG A 112 13.15 8.60 8.41
C ARG A 112 14.16 7.48 8.64
N ARG A 113 13.96 6.67 9.69
CA ARG A 113 14.83 5.53 10.00
C ARG A 113 14.85 4.49 8.88
N LEU A 114 13.70 4.15 8.31
CA LEU A 114 13.64 3.23 7.17
C LEU A 114 14.37 3.79 5.94
N VAL A 115 14.21 5.08 5.65
CA VAL A 115 14.95 5.75 4.56
C VAL A 115 16.45 5.71 4.79
N GLU A 116 16.94 5.99 6.02
CA GLU A 116 18.36 5.88 6.38
C GLU A 116 18.90 4.47 6.13
N LEU A 117 18.17 3.43 6.52
CA LEU A 117 18.56 2.04 6.29
C LEU A 117 18.66 1.69 4.79
N TYR A 118 17.80 2.23 3.95
CA TYR A 118 17.93 2.11 2.50
C TYR A 118 19.18 2.84 1.98
N GLN A 119 19.42 4.05 2.46
CA GLN A 119 20.62 4.84 2.09
C GLN A 119 21.92 4.16 2.51
N GLU A 120 21.94 3.49 3.68
CA GLU A 120 23.09 2.66 4.12
C GLU A 120 23.41 1.53 3.11
N GLN A 121 22.41 1.11 2.33
CA GLN A 121 22.57 0.13 1.24
C GLN A 121 22.77 0.75 -0.14
N GLY A 122 23.01 2.08 -0.21
CA GLY A 122 23.20 2.80 -1.47
C GLY A 122 21.93 3.02 -2.29
N ILE A 123 20.75 2.87 -1.69
CA ILE A 123 19.46 3.06 -2.37
C ILE A 123 18.95 4.47 -2.10
N ASP A 124 18.75 5.24 -3.19
CA ASP A 124 18.23 6.60 -3.12
C ASP A 124 16.75 6.62 -2.72
N LYS A 125 16.35 7.63 -1.94
CA LYS A 125 14.95 7.79 -1.48
C LYS A 125 13.93 7.93 -2.62
N SER A 126 14.33 8.32 -3.81
CA SER A 126 13.47 8.36 -5.00
C SER A 126 12.95 6.98 -5.43
N ARG A 127 13.60 5.90 -4.98
CA ARG A 127 13.21 4.51 -5.25
C ARG A 127 12.28 3.92 -4.18
N ILE A 128 11.87 4.72 -3.19
CA ILE A 128 11.15 4.25 -2.00
C ILE A 128 9.85 5.03 -1.85
N LEU A 129 8.78 4.34 -1.44
CA LEU A 129 7.58 4.93 -0.86
C LEU A 129 7.45 4.44 0.58
N ILE A 130 7.34 5.37 1.52
CA ILE A 130 7.03 5.01 2.91
C ILE A 130 5.51 4.82 3.03
N LYS A 131 5.10 3.63 3.45
CA LYS A 131 3.69 3.26 3.55
C LYS A 131 3.18 3.50 4.97
N LEU A 132 2.11 4.27 5.09
CA LEU A 132 1.50 4.70 6.36
C LEU A 132 0.00 4.42 6.33
N ALA A 133 -0.58 4.00 7.45
CA ALA A 133 -2.03 3.90 7.58
C ALA A 133 -2.68 5.28 7.44
N SER A 134 -3.82 5.35 6.77
CA SER A 134 -4.57 6.59 6.50
C SER A 134 -5.42 7.02 7.70
N THR A 135 -4.81 7.07 8.88
CA THR A 135 -5.33 7.78 10.05
C THR A 135 -5.06 9.28 9.92
N TRP A 136 -5.71 10.12 10.73
CA TRP A 136 -5.37 11.55 10.75
C TRP A 136 -3.89 11.76 11.03
N GLU A 137 -3.37 11.08 12.04
CA GLU A 137 -1.96 11.15 12.45
C GLU A 137 -1.01 10.68 11.33
N GLY A 138 -1.37 9.58 10.63
CA GLY A 138 -0.58 9.07 9.50
C GLY A 138 -0.58 10.03 8.32
N ILE A 139 -1.71 10.65 8.01
CA ILE A 139 -1.83 11.67 6.94
C ILE A 139 -1.00 12.91 7.28
N ARG A 140 -1.06 13.37 8.53
CA ARG A 140 -0.24 14.53 8.98
C ARG A 140 1.26 14.19 9.05
N ALA A 141 1.62 12.96 9.34
CA ALA A 141 3.00 12.49 9.23
C ALA A 141 3.49 12.52 7.77
N ALA A 142 2.67 12.01 6.85
CA ALA A 142 2.98 12.03 5.41
C ALA A 142 3.15 13.45 4.87
N GLU A 143 2.33 14.42 5.29
CA GLU A 143 2.48 15.83 4.92
C GLU A 143 3.86 16.41 5.28
N VAL A 144 4.41 16.03 6.42
CA VAL A 144 5.75 16.45 6.84
C VAL A 144 6.81 15.77 5.98
N LEU A 145 6.71 14.46 5.80
CA LEU A 145 7.67 13.66 5.04
C LEU A 145 7.73 14.07 3.56
N GLU A 146 6.60 14.38 2.94
CA GLU A 146 6.55 14.86 1.56
C GLU A 146 7.32 16.18 1.38
N LYS A 147 7.23 17.09 2.35
CA LYS A 147 8.04 18.34 2.35
C LYS A 147 9.54 18.09 2.49
N GLU A 148 9.94 16.95 3.04
CA GLU A 148 11.33 16.50 3.13
C GLU A 148 11.79 15.72 1.88
N GLY A 149 10.90 15.55 0.89
CA GLY A 149 11.14 14.76 -0.31
C GLY A 149 11.15 13.25 -0.05
N ILE A 150 10.50 12.80 1.03
CA ILE A 150 10.23 11.40 1.30
C ILE A 150 8.79 11.11 0.87
N HIS A 151 8.63 10.43 -0.25
CA HIS A 151 7.31 10.12 -0.81
C HIS A 151 6.61 9.02 -0.02
N CYS A 152 5.30 9.20 0.16
CA CYS A 152 4.47 8.33 0.96
C CYS A 152 3.37 7.64 0.15
N ASN A 153 3.05 6.41 0.57
CA ASN A 153 1.90 5.62 0.14
C ASN A 153 0.93 5.48 1.32
N LEU A 154 -0.21 6.18 1.28
CA LEU A 154 -1.23 6.10 2.32
C LEU A 154 -2.16 4.92 2.06
N THR A 155 -2.04 3.92 2.94
CA THR A 155 -2.75 2.63 2.86
C THR A 155 -3.88 2.53 3.88
N LEU A 156 -4.59 1.40 3.90
CA LEU A 156 -5.78 1.18 4.72
C LEU A 156 -6.79 2.32 4.51
N LEU A 157 -7.02 2.64 3.25
CA LEU A 157 -7.89 3.71 2.82
C LEU A 157 -9.22 3.12 2.36
N PHE A 158 -10.29 3.48 3.05
CA PHE A 158 -11.63 2.93 2.88
C PHE A 158 -12.71 4.01 2.72
N SER A 159 -12.54 5.20 3.32
CA SER A 159 -13.50 6.30 3.22
C SER A 159 -13.06 7.37 2.26
N PHE A 160 -14.04 8.12 1.74
CA PHE A 160 -13.77 9.31 0.93
C PHE A 160 -13.10 10.43 1.74
N ALA A 161 -13.41 10.55 3.03
CA ALA A 161 -12.77 11.51 3.93
C ALA A 161 -11.25 11.28 4.01
N GLN A 162 -10.81 10.01 4.11
CA GLN A 162 -9.39 9.66 4.07
C GLN A 162 -8.74 10.09 2.75
N ALA A 163 -9.36 9.77 1.62
CA ALA A 163 -8.85 10.12 0.30
C ALA A 163 -8.71 11.64 0.12
N ARG A 164 -9.73 12.41 0.54
CA ARG A 164 -9.73 13.86 0.48
C ARG A 164 -8.62 14.46 1.34
N ALA A 165 -8.50 14.04 2.59
CA ALA A 165 -7.46 14.53 3.50
C ALA A 165 -6.03 14.23 2.99
N CYS A 166 -5.81 13.06 2.36
CA CYS A 166 -4.54 12.71 1.74
C CYS A 166 -4.18 13.65 0.58
N ALA A 167 -5.13 13.93 -0.31
CA ALA A 167 -4.91 14.86 -1.42
C ALA A 167 -4.60 16.28 -0.94
N GLU A 168 -5.35 16.76 0.05
CA GLU A 168 -5.14 18.07 0.68
C GLU A 168 -3.77 18.18 1.38
N ALA A 169 -3.25 17.06 1.90
CA ALA A 169 -1.91 16.98 2.48
C ALA A 169 -0.77 16.90 1.44
N GLY A 170 -1.08 16.80 0.16
CA GLY A 170 -0.09 16.68 -0.91
C GLY A 170 0.64 15.35 -0.93
N VAL A 171 0.00 14.28 -0.49
CA VAL A 171 0.57 12.93 -0.47
C VAL A 171 0.84 12.45 -1.90
N PHE A 172 1.98 11.79 -2.10
CA PHE A 172 2.39 11.27 -3.41
C PHE A 172 1.42 10.22 -3.96
N LEU A 173 1.00 9.23 -3.13
CA LEU A 173 0.19 8.11 -3.57
C LEU A 173 -0.77 7.64 -2.47
N VAL A 174 -1.98 7.25 -2.86
CA VAL A 174 -2.96 6.58 -2.00
C VAL A 174 -3.31 5.20 -2.52
N SER A 175 -3.53 4.25 -1.60
CA SER A 175 -3.91 2.87 -1.90
C SER A 175 -5.30 2.55 -1.35
N PRO A 176 -6.39 2.95 -2.02
CA PRO A 176 -7.74 2.55 -1.64
C PRO A 176 -7.95 1.05 -1.85
N PHE A 177 -8.60 0.40 -0.90
CA PHE A 177 -8.81 -1.04 -0.88
C PHE A 177 -10.16 -1.41 -1.52
N VAL A 178 -10.10 -2.16 -2.61
CA VAL A 178 -11.30 -2.61 -3.35
C VAL A 178 -11.92 -3.85 -2.69
N GLY A 179 -11.14 -4.91 -2.53
CA GLY A 179 -11.65 -6.21 -2.09
C GLY A 179 -12.11 -6.24 -0.65
N ARG A 180 -11.44 -5.52 0.27
CA ARG A 180 -11.87 -5.46 1.67
C ARG A 180 -13.16 -4.66 1.85
N ILE A 181 -13.41 -3.64 1.03
CA ILE A 181 -14.70 -2.95 0.97
C ILE A 181 -15.77 -3.93 0.47
N TYR A 182 -15.52 -4.60 -0.65
CA TYR A 182 -16.41 -5.61 -1.19
C TYR A 182 -16.76 -6.69 -0.15
N ASP A 183 -15.78 -7.24 0.56
CA ASP A 183 -15.98 -8.27 1.59
C ASP A 183 -16.95 -7.81 2.69
N TRP A 184 -16.82 -6.56 3.15
CA TRP A 184 -17.66 -6.03 4.22
C TRP A 184 -19.13 -5.92 3.79
N TYR A 185 -19.39 -5.44 2.57
CA TYR A 185 -20.75 -5.36 2.04
C TYR A 185 -21.30 -6.75 1.71
N GLN A 186 -20.49 -7.62 1.14
CA GLN A 186 -20.86 -8.98 0.79
C GLN A 186 -21.29 -9.80 2.02
N ALA A 187 -20.62 -9.62 3.15
CA ALA A 187 -21.00 -10.28 4.40
C ALA A 187 -22.35 -9.83 4.96
N LYS A 188 -22.79 -8.60 4.65
CA LYS A 188 -24.07 -8.05 5.12
C LYS A 188 -25.20 -8.28 4.11
N GLN A 189 -24.93 -8.08 2.86
CA GLN A 189 -25.89 -8.22 1.76
C GLN A 189 -25.18 -8.79 0.53
N PRO A 190 -25.21 -10.13 0.36
CA PRO A 190 -24.57 -10.78 -0.78
C PRO A 190 -25.08 -10.24 -2.13
N MET A 191 -24.14 -9.95 -3.03
CA MET A 191 -24.45 -9.58 -4.41
C MET A 191 -24.44 -10.86 -5.27
N ASP A 192 -25.63 -11.36 -5.62
CA ASP A 192 -25.80 -12.55 -6.45
C ASP A 192 -26.93 -12.31 -7.47
N PRO A 193 -26.66 -12.30 -8.79
CA PRO A 193 -25.32 -12.44 -9.39
C PRO A 193 -24.41 -11.22 -9.14
N TYR A 194 -23.09 -11.43 -9.21
CA TYR A 194 -22.12 -10.35 -9.08
C TYR A 194 -22.17 -9.40 -10.28
N VAL A 195 -22.27 -8.10 -10.00
CA VAL A 195 -22.27 -7.04 -11.00
C VAL A 195 -21.15 -6.06 -10.68
N VAL A 196 -20.10 -6.05 -11.46
CA VAL A 196 -18.88 -5.28 -11.18
C VAL A 196 -19.12 -3.76 -11.07
N ASP A 197 -20.06 -3.22 -11.86
CA ASP A 197 -20.38 -1.78 -11.81
C ASP A 197 -21.16 -1.39 -10.53
N GLU A 198 -21.70 -2.36 -9.81
CA GLU A 198 -22.34 -2.18 -8.51
C GLU A 198 -21.40 -2.47 -7.33
N ASP A 199 -20.21 -3.00 -7.60
CA ASP A 199 -19.21 -3.30 -6.57
C ASP A 199 -18.81 -2.04 -5.78
N PRO A 200 -19.05 -2.00 -4.46
CA PRO A 200 -18.79 -0.81 -3.66
C PRO A 200 -17.30 -0.46 -3.58
N GLY A 201 -16.40 -1.44 -3.67
CA GLY A 201 -14.95 -1.20 -3.72
C GLY A 201 -14.52 -0.55 -5.04
N VAL A 202 -15.06 -1.02 -6.16
CA VAL A 202 -14.83 -0.41 -7.47
C VAL A 202 -15.39 1.02 -7.52
N LYS A 203 -16.62 1.23 -7.04
CA LYS A 203 -17.22 2.57 -6.95
C LYS A 203 -16.38 3.53 -6.11
N SER A 204 -15.85 3.06 -4.99
CA SER A 204 -14.98 3.87 -4.11
C SER A 204 -13.76 4.40 -4.86
N VAL A 205 -13.03 3.55 -5.57
CA VAL A 205 -11.83 3.96 -6.32
C VAL A 205 -12.18 4.88 -7.47
N ARG A 206 -13.27 4.61 -8.21
CA ARG A 206 -13.75 5.51 -9.28
C ARG A 206 -14.04 6.91 -8.75
N ASN A 207 -14.75 7.02 -7.62
CA ASN A 207 -15.06 8.30 -6.99
C ASN A 207 -13.80 9.08 -6.59
N ILE A 208 -12.82 8.41 -6.00
CA ILE A 208 -11.53 9.02 -5.61
C ILE A 208 -10.79 9.52 -6.85
N TYR A 209 -10.69 8.68 -7.88
CA TYR A 209 -10.04 9.02 -9.15
C TYR A 209 -10.67 10.25 -9.78
N ASP A 210 -12.00 10.25 -9.95
CA ASP A 210 -12.72 11.36 -10.56
C ASP A 210 -12.55 12.65 -9.75
N TYR A 211 -12.68 12.60 -8.44
CA TYR A 211 -12.46 13.75 -7.56
C TYR A 211 -11.05 14.31 -7.68
N TYR A 212 -10.02 13.46 -7.67
CA TYR A 212 -8.65 13.93 -7.80
C TYR A 212 -8.39 14.60 -9.16
N LYS A 213 -8.90 14.02 -10.24
CA LYS A 213 -8.73 14.61 -11.59
C LYS A 213 -9.54 15.90 -11.76
N GLN A 214 -10.77 15.96 -11.25
CA GLN A 214 -11.60 17.19 -11.28
C GLN A 214 -10.96 18.34 -10.54
N HIS A 215 -10.36 18.10 -9.39
CA HIS A 215 -9.73 19.12 -8.56
C HIS A 215 -8.22 19.31 -8.81
N ARG A 216 -7.68 18.65 -9.83
CA ARG A 216 -6.25 18.70 -10.19
C ARG A 216 -5.33 18.41 -9.00
N TYR A 217 -5.65 17.38 -8.22
CA TYR A 217 -4.72 16.84 -7.27
C TYR A 217 -3.72 15.92 -7.97
N GLU A 218 -2.44 16.06 -7.65
CA GLU A 218 -1.35 15.28 -8.26
C GLU A 218 -1.18 13.91 -7.61
N THR A 219 -1.83 13.68 -6.47
CA THR A 219 -1.80 12.42 -5.75
C THR A 219 -2.22 11.25 -6.65
N ILE A 220 -1.36 10.25 -6.74
CA ILE A 220 -1.58 9.04 -7.55
C ILE A 220 -2.61 8.15 -6.86
N VAL A 221 -3.58 7.66 -7.61
CA VAL A 221 -4.56 6.67 -7.13
C VAL A 221 -4.11 5.28 -7.54
N MET A 222 -3.86 4.41 -6.54
CA MET A 222 -3.49 3.02 -6.75
C MET A 222 -4.54 2.09 -6.13
N GLY A 223 -5.42 1.52 -6.94
CA GLY A 223 -6.36 0.50 -6.45
C GLY A 223 -5.60 -0.71 -5.90
N ALA A 224 -6.07 -1.25 -4.77
CA ALA A 224 -5.41 -2.33 -4.03
C ALA A 224 -6.39 -3.36 -3.48
N SER A 225 -5.86 -4.52 -3.07
CA SER A 225 -6.64 -5.56 -2.37
C SER A 225 -7.79 -6.10 -3.22
N PHE A 226 -7.49 -6.65 -4.39
CA PHE A 226 -8.48 -7.23 -5.29
C PHE A 226 -8.88 -8.66 -4.90
N ARG A 227 -10.11 -9.07 -5.23
CA ARG A 227 -10.63 -10.42 -5.05
C ARG A 227 -10.82 -11.16 -6.36
N ARG A 228 -10.99 -10.42 -7.46
CA ARG A 228 -11.26 -10.97 -8.80
C ARG A 228 -10.77 -10.06 -9.90
N THR A 229 -10.52 -10.65 -11.06
CA THR A 229 -9.99 -9.91 -12.22
C THR A 229 -10.99 -8.87 -12.77
N GLU A 230 -12.29 -9.09 -12.61
CA GLU A 230 -13.34 -8.13 -13.02
C GLU A 230 -13.18 -6.77 -12.31
N GLN A 231 -12.81 -6.76 -11.02
CA GLN A 231 -12.54 -5.51 -10.28
C GLN A 231 -11.35 -4.74 -10.90
N ILE A 232 -10.32 -5.47 -11.31
CA ILE A 232 -9.11 -4.90 -11.95
C ILE A 232 -9.48 -4.30 -13.31
N LEU A 233 -10.18 -5.06 -14.14
CA LEU A 233 -10.60 -4.64 -15.48
C LEU A 233 -11.55 -3.43 -15.44
N ALA A 234 -12.42 -3.37 -14.43
CA ALA A 234 -13.34 -2.24 -14.20
C ALA A 234 -12.61 -0.94 -13.81
N LEU A 235 -11.36 -1.03 -13.41
CA LEU A 235 -10.50 0.10 -13.05
C LEU A 235 -9.38 0.36 -14.07
N ALA A 236 -9.44 -0.26 -15.26
CA ALA A 236 -8.49 0.00 -16.33
C ALA A 236 -8.44 1.49 -16.69
N GLY A 237 -7.27 2.10 -16.60
CA GLY A 237 -7.07 3.55 -16.72
C GLY A 237 -6.86 4.26 -15.39
N CYS A 238 -7.02 3.58 -14.24
CA CYS A 238 -6.52 4.05 -12.96
C CYS A 238 -5.02 4.32 -13.05
N ASP A 239 -4.50 5.29 -12.30
CA ASP A 239 -3.08 5.65 -12.37
C ASP A 239 -2.19 4.42 -12.11
N ARG A 240 -2.51 3.64 -11.07
CA ARG A 240 -1.84 2.38 -10.72
C ARG A 240 -2.83 1.35 -10.17
N LEU A 241 -2.49 0.09 -10.30
CA LEU A 241 -3.18 -1.03 -9.64
C LEU A 241 -2.12 -1.98 -9.07
N THR A 242 -2.17 -2.23 -7.76
CA THR A 242 -1.31 -3.24 -7.13
C THR A 242 -2.04 -4.57 -7.05
N ILE A 243 -1.49 -5.58 -7.70
CA ILE A 243 -2.17 -6.82 -8.02
C ILE A 243 -1.37 -8.00 -7.46
N SER A 244 -2.05 -8.94 -6.81
CA SER A 244 -1.43 -10.16 -6.30
C SER A 244 -0.99 -11.09 -7.44
N PRO A 245 0.05 -11.94 -7.21
CA PRO A 245 0.55 -12.86 -8.23
C PRO A 245 -0.52 -13.77 -8.85
N ASN A 246 -1.46 -14.27 -8.04
CA ASN A 246 -2.54 -15.13 -8.53
C ASN A 246 -3.43 -14.41 -9.56
N LEU A 247 -3.80 -13.16 -9.27
CA LEU A 247 -4.62 -12.38 -10.18
C LEU A 247 -3.83 -11.88 -11.40
N LEU A 248 -2.51 -11.64 -11.26
CA LEU A 248 -1.63 -11.38 -12.41
C LEU A 248 -1.62 -12.59 -13.37
N GLN A 249 -1.54 -13.81 -12.82
CA GLN A 249 -1.60 -15.03 -13.61
C GLN A 249 -2.94 -15.18 -14.33
N GLU A 250 -4.05 -14.99 -13.61
CA GLU A 250 -5.38 -15.06 -14.21
C GLU A 250 -5.57 -14.06 -15.36
N LEU A 251 -5.03 -12.84 -15.23
CA LEU A 251 -5.06 -11.83 -16.31
C LEU A 251 -4.16 -12.23 -17.49
N GLN A 252 -3.02 -12.86 -17.22
CA GLN A 252 -2.09 -13.33 -18.26
C GLN A 252 -2.67 -14.50 -19.06
N ASP A 253 -3.45 -15.37 -18.42
CA ASP A 253 -4.02 -16.58 -19.03
C ASP A 253 -5.24 -16.27 -19.93
N LYS A 254 -5.80 -15.06 -19.86
CA LYS A 254 -7.01 -14.68 -20.61
C LYS A 254 -6.67 -13.79 -21.80
N GLU A 255 -6.94 -14.30 -23.00
CA GLU A 255 -6.76 -13.59 -24.28
C GLU A 255 -8.04 -12.79 -24.63
N GLU A 256 -8.16 -11.58 -24.07
CA GLU A 256 -9.28 -10.68 -24.31
C GLU A 256 -8.82 -9.22 -24.41
N THR A 257 -9.53 -8.43 -25.19
CA THR A 257 -9.24 -6.99 -25.31
C THR A 257 -9.69 -6.25 -24.05
N VAL A 258 -8.78 -5.50 -23.45
CA VAL A 258 -9.09 -4.62 -22.33
C VAL A 258 -9.55 -3.26 -22.82
N ILE A 259 -10.66 -2.79 -22.28
CA ILE A 259 -11.23 -1.47 -22.58
C ILE A 259 -10.90 -0.52 -21.42
N ARG A 260 -10.35 0.65 -21.75
CA ARG A 260 -10.12 1.70 -20.75
C ARG A 260 -11.44 2.16 -20.15
N LYS A 261 -11.54 2.16 -18.81
CA LYS A 261 -12.73 2.55 -18.05
C LYS A 261 -12.59 3.91 -17.39
N LEU A 262 -11.41 4.19 -16.84
CA LEU A 262 -11.12 5.47 -16.20
C LEU A 262 -10.40 6.39 -17.17
N ILE A 263 -11.05 7.52 -17.45
CA ILE A 263 -10.55 8.57 -18.34
C ILE A 263 -10.59 9.88 -17.57
N PRO A 264 -9.47 10.63 -17.46
CA PRO A 264 -9.47 11.89 -16.77
C PRO A 264 -10.51 12.85 -17.37
N THR A 265 -11.32 13.47 -16.53
CA THR A 265 -12.30 14.47 -16.98
C THR A 265 -11.60 15.72 -17.48
N SER A 266 -12.19 16.38 -18.48
CA SER A 266 -11.79 17.72 -18.93
C SER A 266 -12.35 18.84 -18.03
N THR A 267 -13.38 18.53 -17.23
CA THR A 267 -13.99 19.47 -16.30
C THR A 267 -13.08 19.71 -15.11
N VAL A 268 -12.76 20.96 -14.84
CA VAL A 268 -11.92 21.36 -13.71
C VAL A 268 -12.75 22.16 -12.72
N LEU A 269 -12.71 21.73 -11.48
CA LEU A 269 -13.36 22.41 -10.36
C LEU A 269 -12.30 23.01 -9.42
N PRO A 270 -12.61 24.12 -8.74
CA PRO A 270 -11.71 24.66 -7.72
C PRO A 270 -11.53 23.66 -6.58
N LYS A 271 -10.34 23.64 -5.98
CA LYS A 271 -10.10 22.83 -4.78
C LYS A 271 -11.00 23.32 -3.64
N PRO A 272 -11.71 22.43 -2.96
CA PRO A 272 -12.52 22.83 -1.81
C PRO A 272 -11.63 23.27 -0.63
N LYS A 273 -12.27 23.90 0.36
CA LYS A 273 -11.59 24.25 1.61
C LYS A 273 -11.03 22.99 2.27
N THR A 274 -9.80 23.06 2.76
CA THR A 274 -9.14 21.97 3.49
C THR A 274 -9.93 21.55 4.72
N MET A 275 -10.08 20.24 4.93
CA MET A 275 -10.75 19.68 6.09
C MET A 275 -9.97 19.97 7.37
N THR A 276 -10.70 20.33 8.42
CA THR A 276 -10.18 20.28 9.80
C THR A 276 -10.12 18.84 10.33
N GLU A 277 -9.36 18.63 11.40
CA GLU A 277 -9.34 17.33 12.09
C GLU A 277 -10.74 16.88 12.52
N ALA A 278 -11.53 17.80 13.07
CA ALA A 278 -12.89 17.49 13.54
C ALA A 278 -13.81 17.07 12.37
N GLU A 279 -13.74 17.76 11.23
CA GLU A 279 -14.48 17.41 10.02
C GLU A 279 -14.05 16.02 9.49
N PHE A 280 -12.73 15.76 9.42
CA PHE A 280 -12.21 14.45 9.00
C PHE A 280 -12.73 13.32 9.90
N ARG A 281 -12.58 13.48 11.23
CA ARG A 281 -13.00 12.45 12.18
C ARG A 281 -14.51 12.22 12.14
N TRP A 282 -15.29 13.27 11.98
CA TRP A 282 -16.74 13.18 11.86
C TRP A 282 -17.18 12.46 10.58
N GLU A 283 -16.67 12.88 9.42
CA GLU A 283 -17.02 12.28 8.13
C GLU A 283 -16.57 10.80 8.06
N HIS A 284 -15.35 10.49 8.55
CA HIS A 284 -14.88 9.11 8.61
C HIS A 284 -15.73 8.26 9.55
N ASN A 285 -16.11 8.79 10.72
CA ASN A 285 -16.94 8.08 11.70
C ASN A 285 -18.34 7.72 11.18
N GLN A 286 -18.88 8.48 10.24
CA GLN A 286 -20.19 8.18 9.64
C GLN A 286 -20.14 6.98 8.68
N ASP A 287 -18.99 6.60 8.20
CA ASP A 287 -18.77 5.44 7.33
C ASP A 287 -18.41 4.21 8.19
N ALA A 288 -19.42 3.45 8.59
CA ALA A 288 -19.21 2.26 9.44
C ALA A 288 -18.26 1.24 8.81
N MET A 289 -18.33 1.02 7.50
CA MET A 289 -17.43 0.12 6.78
C MET A 289 -15.98 0.60 6.94
N ALA A 290 -15.73 1.88 6.71
CA ALA A 290 -14.38 2.44 6.77
C ALA A 290 -13.80 2.40 8.19
N VAL A 291 -14.59 2.74 9.22
CA VAL A 291 -14.18 2.67 10.61
C VAL A 291 -13.78 1.25 11.01
N GLU A 292 -14.62 0.26 10.70
CA GLU A 292 -14.38 -1.14 11.03
C GLU A 292 -13.16 -1.68 10.28
N LYS A 293 -13.04 -1.42 8.97
CA LYS A 293 -11.96 -1.96 8.14
C LYS A 293 -10.60 -1.31 8.42
N LEU A 294 -10.55 -0.02 8.72
CA LEU A 294 -9.32 0.64 9.13
C LEU A 294 -8.81 0.06 10.46
N ALA A 295 -9.68 -0.03 11.46
CA ALA A 295 -9.33 -0.57 12.77
C ALA A 295 -8.89 -2.04 12.67
N ASP A 296 -9.58 -2.84 11.88
CA ASP A 296 -9.25 -4.25 11.63
C ASP A 296 -7.90 -4.42 10.94
N GLY A 297 -7.65 -3.62 9.90
CA GLY A 297 -6.39 -3.64 9.15
C GLY A 297 -5.19 -3.29 10.02
N ILE A 298 -5.30 -2.27 10.86
CA ILE A 298 -4.25 -1.88 11.81
C ILE A 298 -3.96 -3.02 12.80
N ARG A 299 -5.02 -3.64 13.38
CA ARG A 299 -4.87 -4.77 14.31
C ARG A 299 -4.20 -5.97 13.63
N GLN A 300 -4.64 -6.32 12.42
CA GLN A 300 -4.11 -7.47 11.69
C GLN A 300 -2.63 -7.28 11.33
N PHE A 301 -2.25 -6.11 10.84
CA PHE A 301 -0.85 -5.81 10.56
C PHE A 301 0.02 -5.81 11.82
N ALA A 302 -0.50 -5.35 12.94
CA ALA A 302 0.19 -5.44 14.22
C ALA A 302 0.37 -6.89 14.71
N VAL A 303 -0.60 -7.76 14.48
CA VAL A 303 -0.48 -9.21 14.77
C VAL A 303 0.61 -9.85 13.90
N ASP A 304 0.62 -9.58 12.60
CA ASP A 304 1.61 -10.15 11.68
C ASP A 304 3.02 -9.61 11.96
N GLN A 305 3.12 -8.33 12.34
CA GLN A 305 4.37 -7.73 12.79
C GLN A 305 4.93 -8.45 14.04
N ARG A 306 4.09 -8.75 15.04
CA ARG A 306 4.53 -9.50 16.23
C ARG A 306 5.02 -10.90 15.88
N LYS A 307 4.32 -11.61 14.99
CA LYS A 307 4.77 -12.93 14.52
C LYS A 307 6.14 -12.85 13.85
N LEU A 308 6.40 -11.80 13.08
CA LEU A 308 7.71 -11.57 12.48
C LEU A 308 8.78 -11.28 13.55
N GLU A 309 8.46 -10.45 14.54
CA GLU A 309 9.32 -10.17 15.68
C GLU A 309 9.64 -11.43 16.51
N ASP A 310 8.64 -12.29 16.75
CA ASP A 310 8.82 -13.58 17.44
C ASP A 310 9.76 -14.51 16.67
N LEU A 311 9.63 -14.55 15.33
CA LEU A 311 10.55 -15.31 14.47
C LEU A 311 11.99 -14.79 14.59
N LEU A 312 12.17 -13.47 14.64
CA LEU A 312 13.49 -12.85 14.81
C LEU A 312 14.04 -13.11 16.21
N ALA A 313 13.22 -12.94 17.26
CA ALA A 313 13.61 -13.18 18.65
C ALA A 313 14.08 -14.59 18.90
N ALA A 314 13.47 -15.60 18.24
CA ALA A 314 13.88 -17.00 18.34
C ALA A 314 15.28 -17.28 17.74
N LYS A 315 15.82 -16.36 16.95
CA LYS A 315 17.15 -16.50 16.30
C LYS A 315 18.21 -15.57 16.90
N LEU A 316 17.80 -14.62 17.76
CA LEU A 316 18.69 -13.73 18.50
C LEU A 316 19.29 -14.41 19.74
#